data_2e0454b26276a5b475d99553646edabf
#
_entry.id   2e0454b26276a5b475d99553646edabf
#
_cell.length_a   1.000
_cell.length_b   1.000
_cell.length_c   1.000
_cell.angle_alpha   90.00
_cell.angle_beta   90.00
_cell.angle_gamma   90.00
#
_symmetry.space_group_name_H-M   'P 1'
#
loop_
_entity.id
_entity.type
_entity.pdbx_description
1 polymer ?
#
loop_
_entity_poly.entity_id
_entity_poly.type
_entity_poly.pdbx_seq_one_letter_code
_entity_poly.pdbx_strand_id
1 'polypeptide(L)'
;PQPGAVRRPRHQPEELGLVVKAGTPLDEIEKTLSEKNQMLAFEPPHLERFYGTESTGTIGGLVATNLSGPRRVSAGAARDFLLGFAAVSGRGDVFKSGSRVMKNVTGYDLSKLMCGSFGTLAVMTEITLKVLPRPETSSSLSLLCDTLDSAQLTLAKAFCSDTEPSGGAISRTSEGWKAVIRLEGVDVSVRDRMRTLKSTLQSARTSQVLDKQASETFWRDWRDISMISDHAEQVYRLSVT
;
A
#
# COMPACT_ATOMS: atom_id res chain seq x y z
N PRO A 1 -28.95 4.69 20.84
CA PRO A 1 -27.74 3.90 20.88
C PRO A 1 -26.55 4.86 20.92
N GLN A 2 -25.79 4.86 22.00
CA GLN A 2 -24.59 5.66 22.10
C GLN A 2 -23.63 5.22 20.99
N PRO A 3 -22.95 6.14 20.26
CA PRO A 3 -21.88 5.80 19.34
C PRO A 3 -20.86 4.98 20.14
N GLY A 4 -20.63 3.73 19.73
CA GLY A 4 -19.79 2.80 20.45
C GLY A 4 -18.40 3.42 20.70
N ALA A 5 -17.96 3.37 21.94
CA ALA A 5 -16.66 3.84 22.36
C ALA A 5 -15.60 3.32 21.38
N VAL A 6 -14.87 4.22 20.76
CA VAL A 6 -13.69 3.92 19.94
C VAL A 6 -12.73 3.15 20.84
N ARG A 7 -12.75 1.83 20.75
CA ARG A 7 -11.76 1.02 21.45
C ARG A 7 -10.43 1.24 20.73
N ARG A 8 -9.44 1.73 21.47
CA ARG A 8 -8.07 1.90 20.96
C ARG A 8 -7.61 0.63 20.23
N PRO A 9 -6.86 0.76 19.14
CA PRO A 9 -6.26 -0.37 18.43
C PRO A 9 -5.57 -1.32 19.43
N ARG A 10 -5.85 -2.60 19.33
CA ARG A 10 -5.10 -3.62 20.07
C ARG A 10 -3.93 -4.04 19.20
N HIS A 11 -2.82 -3.36 19.38
CA HIS A 11 -1.58 -3.61 18.68
C HIS A 11 -0.71 -4.55 19.51
N GLN A 12 -0.24 -5.62 18.89
CA GLN A 12 0.68 -6.62 19.44
C GLN A 12 1.98 -6.60 18.61
N PRO A 13 2.94 -5.71 18.94
CA PRO A 13 4.12 -5.48 18.10
C PRO A 13 4.97 -6.74 17.90
N GLU A 14 5.10 -7.56 18.92
CA GLU A 14 5.91 -8.80 18.88
C GLU A 14 5.30 -9.87 17.95
N GLU A 15 3.97 -9.90 17.85
CA GLU A 15 3.25 -10.84 16.99
C GLU A 15 2.99 -10.28 15.58
N LEU A 16 3.43 -9.05 15.30
CA LEU A 16 3.14 -8.32 14.04
C LEU A 16 1.64 -8.31 13.70
N GLY A 17 0.80 -8.21 14.72
CA GLY A 17 -0.65 -8.27 14.64
C GLY A 17 -1.34 -6.98 15.09
N LEU A 18 -2.38 -6.58 14.39
CA LEU A 18 -3.21 -5.41 14.70
C LEU A 18 -4.67 -5.81 14.68
N VAL A 19 -5.40 -5.56 15.77
CA VAL A 19 -6.85 -5.73 15.84
C VAL A 19 -7.51 -4.38 16.07
N VAL A 20 -8.37 -3.96 15.15
CA VAL A 20 -9.00 -2.63 15.15
C VAL A 20 -10.47 -2.71 14.82
N LYS A 21 -11.26 -1.72 15.25
CA LYS A 21 -12.62 -1.54 14.76
C LYS A 21 -12.62 -1.07 13.32
N ALA A 22 -13.59 -1.51 12.52
CA ALA A 22 -13.66 -1.16 11.11
C ALA A 22 -13.77 0.35 10.85
N GLY A 23 -14.37 1.09 11.80
CA GLY A 23 -14.47 2.55 11.73
C GLY A 23 -13.23 3.32 12.19
N THR A 24 -12.14 2.66 12.56
CA THR A 24 -10.91 3.35 12.99
C THR A 24 -10.28 4.09 11.80
N PRO A 25 -9.97 5.39 11.93
CA PRO A 25 -9.31 6.18 10.90
C PRO A 25 -7.90 5.66 10.58
N LEU A 26 -7.46 5.80 9.32
CA LEU A 26 -6.16 5.30 8.87
C LEU A 26 -5.00 6.02 9.54
N ASP A 27 -5.10 7.33 9.74
CA ASP A 27 -4.08 8.14 10.42
C ASP A 27 -3.85 7.71 11.87
N GLU A 28 -4.91 7.35 12.62
CA GLU A 28 -4.80 6.81 13.97
C GLU A 28 -4.03 5.48 13.99
N ILE A 29 -4.31 4.62 13.01
CA ILE A 29 -3.63 3.33 12.85
C ILE A 29 -2.15 3.55 12.50
N GLU A 30 -1.87 4.37 11.51
CA GLU A 30 -0.48 4.64 11.06
C GLU A 30 0.35 5.30 12.17
N LYS A 31 -0.25 6.20 12.95
CA LYS A 31 0.38 6.79 14.13
C LYS A 31 0.73 5.72 15.16
N THR A 32 -0.22 4.86 15.52
CA THR A 32 -0.01 3.76 16.49
C THR A 32 1.10 2.81 16.03
N LEU A 33 1.12 2.45 14.75
CA LEU A 33 2.15 1.57 14.18
C LEU A 33 3.52 2.25 14.14
N SER A 34 3.57 3.55 13.83
CA SER A 34 4.82 4.30 13.73
C SER A 34 5.56 4.38 15.07
N GLU A 35 4.85 4.41 16.19
CA GLU A 35 5.43 4.39 17.55
C GLU A 35 6.25 3.11 17.82
N LYS A 36 6.00 2.05 17.07
CA LYS A 36 6.69 0.76 17.14
C LYS A 36 7.51 0.42 15.89
N ASN A 37 7.78 1.43 15.05
CA ASN A 37 8.49 1.28 13.78
C ASN A 37 7.86 0.22 12.86
N GLN A 38 6.53 0.15 12.84
CA GLN A 38 5.75 -0.76 12.02
C GLN A 38 4.88 0.00 11.02
N MET A 39 4.32 -0.71 10.04
CA MET A 39 3.51 -0.12 8.98
C MET A 39 2.47 -1.10 8.44
N LEU A 40 1.43 -0.55 7.78
CA LEU A 40 0.58 -1.27 6.84
C LEU A 40 1.35 -1.42 5.51
N ALA A 41 1.92 -2.60 5.27
CA ALA A 41 2.85 -2.78 4.16
C ALA A 41 2.20 -2.69 2.78
N PHE A 42 0.89 -2.90 2.66
CA PHE A 42 0.14 -2.70 1.42
C PHE A 42 -0.08 -1.22 1.07
N GLU A 43 0.44 -0.29 1.89
CA GLU A 43 0.55 1.14 1.59
C GLU A 43 -0.81 1.79 1.24
N PRO A 44 -1.75 1.86 2.21
CA PRO A 44 -3.09 2.40 1.96
C PRO A 44 -3.02 3.84 1.45
N PRO A 45 -3.74 4.19 0.37
CA PRO A 45 -3.80 5.56 -0.10
C PRO A 45 -4.63 6.43 0.84
N HIS A 46 -4.21 7.68 1.00
CA HIS A 46 -4.92 8.75 1.69
C HIS A 46 -5.62 9.61 0.62
N LEU A 47 -6.93 9.51 0.55
CA LEU A 47 -7.71 10.13 -0.53
C LEU A 47 -8.53 11.34 -0.07
N GLU A 48 -8.29 11.87 1.14
CA GLU A 48 -8.99 13.04 1.69
C GLU A 48 -8.90 14.25 0.78
N ARG A 49 -7.70 14.52 0.23
CA ARG A 49 -7.51 15.63 -0.71
C ARG A 49 -8.28 15.41 -2.01
N PHE A 50 -8.30 14.19 -2.51
CA PHE A 50 -9.01 13.83 -3.74
C PHE A 50 -10.53 13.97 -3.59
N TYR A 51 -11.08 13.60 -2.43
CA TYR A 51 -12.51 13.70 -2.14
C TYR A 51 -12.91 15.03 -1.51
N GLY A 52 -11.96 15.92 -1.20
CA GLY A 52 -12.23 17.19 -0.51
C GLY A 52 -12.79 16.99 0.90
N THR A 53 -12.34 15.94 1.62
CA THR A 53 -12.76 15.60 2.98
C THR A 53 -11.62 15.78 3.96
N GLU A 54 -11.93 15.94 5.25
CA GLU A 54 -10.92 15.99 6.32
C GLU A 54 -10.51 14.58 6.83
N SER A 55 -11.22 13.53 6.40
CA SER A 55 -11.01 12.18 6.88
C SER A 55 -10.13 11.38 5.94
N THR A 56 -9.09 10.76 6.48
CA THR A 56 -8.21 9.81 5.77
C THR A 56 -8.91 8.52 5.35
N GLY A 57 -10.20 8.39 5.67
CA GLY A 57 -10.96 7.16 5.51
C GLY A 57 -10.75 6.18 6.67
N THR A 58 -11.45 5.05 6.62
CA THR A 58 -11.40 4.03 7.67
C THR A 58 -10.82 2.73 7.17
N ILE A 59 -10.26 1.94 8.10
CA ILE A 59 -9.71 0.62 7.76
C ILE A 59 -10.77 -0.33 7.20
N GLY A 60 -12.03 -0.21 7.64
CA GLY A 60 -13.13 -1.00 7.12
C GLY A 60 -13.44 -0.70 5.65
N GLY A 61 -13.50 0.58 5.29
CA GLY A 61 -13.68 1.03 3.91
C GLY A 61 -12.53 0.58 3.02
N LEU A 62 -11.31 0.72 3.50
CA LEU A 62 -10.10 0.30 2.79
C LEU A 62 -10.07 -1.21 2.52
N VAL A 63 -10.34 -2.04 3.52
CA VAL A 63 -10.39 -3.50 3.36
C VAL A 63 -11.57 -3.89 2.46
N ALA A 64 -12.73 -3.27 2.64
CA ALA A 64 -13.90 -3.53 1.81
C ALA A 64 -13.66 -3.26 0.31
N THR A 65 -12.82 -2.28 -0.02
CA THR A 65 -12.46 -1.92 -1.40
C THR A 65 -11.16 -2.55 -1.89
N ASN A 66 -10.42 -3.25 -1.01
CA ASN A 66 -9.07 -3.79 -1.28
C ASN A 66 -8.10 -2.74 -1.83
N LEU A 67 -8.18 -1.52 -1.33
CA LEU A 67 -7.29 -0.44 -1.74
C LEU A 67 -5.87 -0.70 -1.25
N SER A 68 -4.92 -0.52 -2.15
CA SER A 68 -3.50 -0.75 -1.91
C SER A 68 -2.66 0.17 -2.77
N GLY A 69 -1.56 0.64 -2.23
CA GLY A 69 -0.65 1.56 -2.89
C GLY A 69 0.48 0.87 -3.68
N PRO A 70 1.51 1.63 -4.03
CA PRO A 70 2.59 1.20 -4.94
C PRO A 70 3.35 -0.04 -4.48
N ARG A 71 3.51 -0.26 -3.16
CA ARG A 71 4.23 -1.43 -2.61
C ARG A 71 3.49 -2.76 -2.85
N ARG A 72 2.26 -2.69 -3.37
CA ARG A 72 1.49 -3.89 -3.71
C ARG A 72 2.27 -4.88 -4.58
N VAL A 73 3.12 -4.41 -5.47
CA VAL A 73 3.90 -5.26 -6.39
C VAL A 73 4.88 -6.19 -5.69
N SER A 74 5.32 -5.83 -4.48
CA SER A 74 6.27 -6.61 -3.68
C SER A 74 5.67 -7.17 -2.40
N ALA A 75 4.87 -6.37 -1.68
CA ALA A 75 4.33 -6.76 -0.39
C ALA A 75 2.99 -7.49 -0.50
N GLY A 76 2.24 -7.31 -1.58
CA GLY A 76 0.87 -7.78 -1.71
C GLY A 76 -0.18 -6.70 -1.40
N ALA A 77 -1.45 -7.03 -1.62
CA ALA A 77 -2.60 -6.16 -1.43
C ALA A 77 -3.14 -6.23 0.01
N ALA A 78 -4.06 -5.33 0.39
CA ALA A 78 -4.75 -5.36 1.67
C ALA A 78 -5.34 -6.74 2.00
N ARG A 79 -5.84 -7.45 0.96
CA ARG A 79 -6.33 -8.83 1.04
C ARG A 79 -5.30 -9.82 1.61
N ASP A 80 -4.02 -9.61 1.33
CA ASP A 80 -2.96 -10.54 1.74
C ASP A 80 -2.54 -10.32 3.19
N PHE A 81 -2.94 -9.19 3.77
CA PHE A 81 -2.71 -8.81 5.15
C PHE A 81 -3.91 -9.04 6.07
N LEU A 82 -5.10 -9.30 5.53
CA LEU A 82 -6.30 -9.57 6.32
C LEU A 82 -6.26 -10.99 6.89
N LEU A 83 -6.01 -11.11 8.20
CA LEU A 83 -5.93 -12.37 8.93
C LEU A 83 -7.30 -12.85 9.43
N GLY A 84 -8.18 -11.92 9.75
CA GLY A 84 -9.50 -12.23 10.26
C GLY A 84 -10.40 -11.01 10.41
N PHE A 85 -11.67 -11.24 10.67
CA PHE A 85 -12.66 -10.19 10.86
C PHE A 85 -13.83 -10.65 11.72
N ALA A 86 -14.57 -9.69 12.30
CA ALA A 86 -15.94 -9.87 12.77
C ALA A 86 -16.86 -9.02 11.87
N ALA A 87 -18.05 -9.57 11.55
CA ALA A 87 -18.99 -8.91 10.66
C ALA A 87 -20.44 -9.21 11.05
N VAL A 88 -21.36 -8.45 10.46
CA VAL A 88 -22.81 -8.68 10.52
C VAL A 88 -23.28 -8.97 9.10
N SER A 89 -23.98 -10.09 8.92
CA SER A 89 -24.57 -10.49 7.64
C SER A 89 -25.79 -9.62 7.27
N GLY A 90 -26.24 -9.70 6.03
CA GLY A 90 -27.49 -9.04 5.59
C GLY A 90 -28.75 -9.55 6.30
N ARG A 91 -28.67 -10.65 7.05
CA ARG A 91 -29.76 -11.18 7.90
C ARG A 91 -29.67 -10.71 9.34
N GLY A 92 -28.65 -9.96 9.71
CA GLY A 92 -28.40 -9.49 11.08
C GLY A 92 -27.57 -10.49 11.93
N ASP A 93 -27.12 -11.59 11.38
CA ASP A 93 -26.30 -12.56 12.11
C ASP A 93 -24.89 -12.05 12.31
N VAL A 94 -24.40 -12.11 13.55
CA VAL A 94 -23.01 -11.78 13.89
C VAL A 94 -22.14 -13.01 13.70
N PHE A 95 -21.07 -12.89 12.92
CA PHE A 95 -20.12 -13.97 12.69
C PHE A 95 -18.68 -13.47 12.69
N LYS A 96 -17.76 -14.40 12.85
CA LYS A 96 -16.30 -14.14 12.81
C LYS A 96 -15.64 -15.18 11.93
N SER A 97 -14.59 -14.78 11.25
CA SER A 97 -13.76 -15.69 10.48
C SER A 97 -12.29 -15.29 10.60
N GLY A 98 -11.42 -16.28 10.44
CA GLY A 98 -10.00 -16.12 10.64
C GLY A 98 -9.60 -16.09 12.10
N SER A 99 -8.30 -15.92 12.35
CA SER A 99 -7.73 -15.87 13.69
C SER A 99 -6.54 -14.92 13.68
N ARG A 100 -5.90 -14.73 14.84
CA ARG A 100 -4.67 -13.96 14.98
C ARG A 100 -3.44 -14.69 14.45
N VAL A 101 -3.55 -15.97 14.12
CA VAL A 101 -2.44 -16.78 13.60
C VAL A 101 -2.45 -16.78 12.07
N MET A 102 -1.25 -16.75 11.49
CA MET A 102 -1.04 -16.63 10.04
C MET A 102 -1.46 -17.87 9.23
N LYS A 103 -1.87 -18.97 9.88
CA LYS A 103 -2.23 -20.22 9.21
C LYS A 103 -3.66 -20.62 9.56
N ASN A 104 -4.56 -20.52 8.58
CA ASN A 104 -5.87 -21.19 8.61
C ASN A 104 -5.77 -22.46 7.79
N VAL A 105 -5.93 -23.62 8.43
CA VAL A 105 -5.77 -24.95 7.79
C VAL A 105 -7.09 -25.67 7.54
N THR A 106 -8.20 -25.08 7.99
CA THR A 106 -9.53 -25.72 7.86
C THR A 106 -10.58 -24.72 7.40
N GLY A 107 -11.33 -25.08 6.37
CA GLY A 107 -12.45 -24.31 5.84
C GLY A 107 -12.05 -23.28 4.76
N TYR A 108 -13.06 -22.54 4.29
CA TYR A 108 -12.87 -21.47 3.30
C TYR A 108 -12.20 -20.24 3.91
N ASP A 109 -11.33 -19.59 3.13
CA ASP A 109 -10.74 -18.32 3.52
C ASP A 109 -11.72 -17.16 3.28
N LEU A 110 -12.64 -16.97 4.23
CA LEU A 110 -13.63 -15.90 4.18
C LEU A 110 -12.98 -14.52 4.25
N SER A 111 -11.78 -14.39 4.83
CA SER A 111 -11.04 -13.11 4.85
C SER A 111 -10.72 -12.65 3.44
N LYS A 112 -10.28 -13.58 2.58
CA LYS A 112 -10.01 -13.29 1.16
C LYS A 112 -11.28 -12.94 0.37
N LEU A 113 -12.42 -13.50 0.73
CA LEU A 113 -13.72 -13.22 0.10
C LEU A 113 -14.24 -11.84 0.52
N MET A 114 -14.11 -11.48 1.80
CA MET A 114 -14.61 -10.21 2.35
C MET A 114 -13.82 -9.00 1.87
N CYS A 115 -12.52 -9.16 1.67
CA CYS A 115 -11.67 -8.10 1.17
C CYS A 115 -11.96 -7.84 -0.33
N GLY A 116 -12.39 -6.62 -0.65
CA GLY A 116 -12.81 -6.25 -2.00
C GLY A 116 -14.31 -6.52 -2.30
N SER A 117 -15.11 -6.88 -1.28
CA SER A 117 -16.55 -7.11 -1.43
C SER A 117 -17.39 -5.82 -1.48
N PHE A 118 -16.81 -4.66 -1.28
CA PHE A 118 -17.49 -3.36 -1.22
C PHE A 118 -18.65 -3.30 -0.21
N GLY A 119 -18.59 -4.13 0.84
CA GLY A 119 -19.66 -4.22 1.85
C GLY A 119 -20.93 -4.94 1.37
N THR A 120 -20.93 -5.53 0.17
CA THR A 120 -22.13 -6.20 -0.40
C THR A 120 -22.42 -7.56 0.23
N LEU A 121 -21.44 -8.20 0.87
CA LEU A 121 -21.60 -9.51 1.50
C LEU A 121 -21.94 -9.40 2.99
N ALA A 122 -21.30 -8.49 3.71
CA ALA A 122 -21.54 -8.22 5.12
C ALA A 122 -20.90 -6.90 5.54
N VAL A 123 -21.28 -6.37 6.71
CA VAL A 123 -20.68 -5.18 7.32
C VAL A 123 -19.62 -5.63 8.32
N MET A 124 -18.35 -5.37 8.02
CA MET A 124 -17.25 -5.65 8.94
C MET A 124 -17.29 -4.68 10.13
N THR A 125 -17.13 -5.21 11.34
CA THR A 125 -17.15 -4.43 12.59
C THR A 125 -15.78 -4.42 13.29
N GLU A 126 -14.99 -5.47 13.10
CA GLU A 126 -13.64 -5.60 13.64
C GLU A 126 -12.75 -6.28 12.58
N ILE A 127 -11.52 -5.84 12.49
CA ILE A 127 -10.55 -6.28 11.47
C ILE A 127 -9.26 -6.67 12.17
N THR A 128 -8.72 -7.81 11.79
CA THR A 128 -7.40 -8.30 12.23
C THR A 128 -6.46 -8.29 11.04
N LEU A 129 -5.37 -7.52 11.14
CA LEU A 129 -4.38 -7.37 10.08
C LEU A 129 -2.99 -7.83 10.54
N LYS A 130 -2.23 -8.36 9.59
CA LYS A 130 -0.79 -8.46 9.68
C LYS A 130 -0.17 -7.10 9.42
N VAL A 131 0.85 -6.75 10.20
CA VAL A 131 1.69 -5.55 9.99
C VAL A 131 3.12 -5.97 9.76
N LEU A 132 3.95 -5.09 9.20
CA LEU A 132 5.38 -5.36 8.98
C LEU A 132 6.23 -4.25 9.60
N PRO A 133 7.49 -4.54 9.96
CA PRO A 133 8.45 -3.51 10.31
C PRO A 133 8.67 -2.53 9.15
N ARG A 134 8.92 -1.27 9.47
CA ARG A 134 9.33 -0.28 8.46
C ARG A 134 10.74 -0.60 7.98
N PRO A 135 11.04 -0.41 6.67
CA PRO A 135 12.39 -0.50 6.17
C PRO A 135 13.27 0.60 6.79
N GLU A 136 14.54 0.34 6.97
CA GLU A 136 15.52 1.30 7.51
C GLU A 136 15.67 2.50 6.58
N THR A 137 15.70 2.23 5.26
CA THR A 137 15.80 3.26 4.25
C THR A 137 14.97 2.96 3.01
N SER A 138 14.68 4.02 2.25
CA SER A 138 14.06 3.99 0.94
C SER A 138 14.91 4.86 0.00
N SER A 139 15.20 4.38 -1.19
CA SER A 139 15.85 5.16 -2.24
C SER A 139 15.22 4.81 -3.58
N SER A 140 15.14 5.79 -4.48
CA SER A 140 14.53 5.56 -5.79
C SER A 140 15.44 5.98 -6.92
N LEU A 141 15.40 5.21 -8.01
CA LEU A 141 16.03 5.56 -9.28
C LEU A 141 14.96 6.16 -10.19
N SER A 142 15.14 7.41 -10.57
CA SER A 142 14.30 8.14 -11.52
C SER A 142 15.02 8.19 -12.87
N LEU A 143 14.35 7.79 -13.94
CA LEU A 143 14.88 7.65 -15.29
C LEU A 143 13.98 8.39 -16.27
N LEU A 144 14.58 9.20 -17.15
CA LEU A 144 13.88 9.85 -18.25
C LEU A 144 13.95 8.99 -19.51
N CYS A 145 12.78 8.68 -20.06
CA CYS A 145 12.59 7.86 -21.27
C CYS A 145 11.88 8.67 -22.36
N ASP A 146 12.19 8.40 -23.62
CA ASP A 146 11.60 9.13 -24.74
C ASP A 146 10.14 8.72 -25.00
N THR A 147 9.81 7.46 -24.82
CA THR A 147 8.47 6.91 -25.08
C THR A 147 7.90 6.14 -23.88
N LEU A 148 6.57 5.96 -23.87
CA LEU A 148 5.92 5.12 -22.88
C LEU A 148 6.44 3.68 -22.92
N ASP A 149 6.63 3.12 -24.12
CA ASP A 149 7.13 1.76 -24.30
C ASP A 149 8.54 1.59 -23.71
N SER A 150 9.42 2.57 -23.90
CA SER A 150 10.75 2.55 -23.30
C SER A 150 10.71 2.64 -21.77
N ALA A 151 9.78 3.41 -21.22
CA ALA A 151 9.55 3.50 -19.77
C ALA A 151 8.99 2.18 -19.20
N GLN A 152 8.04 1.56 -19.88
CA GLN A 152 7.49 0.24 -19.52
C GLN A 152 8.56 -0.85 -19.56
N LEU A 153 9.36 -0.88 -20.62
CA LEU A 153 10.47 -1.82 -20.75
C LEU A 153 11.51 -1.62 -19.64
N THR A 154 11.76 -0.37 -19.26
CA THR A 154 12.67 -0.03 -18.14
C THR A 154 12.15 -0.60 -16.83
N LEU A 155 10.85 -0.43 -16.51
CA LEU A 155 10.26 -1.04 -15.32
C LEU A 155 10.30 -2.58 -15.40
N ALA A 156 9.94 -3.16 -16.54
CA ALA A 156 9.97 -4.61 -16.70
C ALA A 156 11.38 -5.19 -16.44
N LYS A 157 12.43 -4.57 -17.00
CA LYS A 157 13.82 -4.97 -16.73
C LYS A 157 14.19 -4.84 -15.25
N ALA A 158 13.74 -3.76 -14.57
CA ALA A 158 14.00 -3.59 -13.15
C ALA A 158 13.32 -4.68 -12.31
N PHE A 159 12.06 -4.97 -12.57
CA PHE A 159 11.31 -6.00 -11.82
C PHE A 159 11.74 -7.44 -12.13
N CYS A 160 12.37 -7.67 -13.29
CA CYS A 160 12.99 -8.96 -13.62
C CYS A 160 14.42 -9.10 -13.11
N SER A 161 15.00 -8.09 -12.48
CA SER A 161 16.35 -8.12 -11.93
C SER A 161 16.39 -8.59 -10.49
N ASP A 162 17.56 -9.00 -10.01
CA ASP A 162 17.79 -9.40 -8.62
C ASP A 162 17.77 -8.22 -7.63
N THR A 163 17.36 -7.04 -8.08
CA THR A 163 17.35 -5.83 -7.24
C THR A 163 16.09 -5.68 -6.38
N GLU A 164 15.10 -6.55 -6.54
CA GLU A 164 13.87 -6.63 -5.73
C GLU A 164 13.20 -5.27 -5.52
N PRO A 165 12.72 -4.59 -6.58
CA PRO A 165 12.04 -3.31 -6.42
C PRO A 165 10.77 -3.41 -5.59
N SER A 166 10.54 -2.44 -4.70
CA SER A 166 9.33 -2.37 -3.88
C SER A 166 8.24 -1.48 -4.46
N GLY A 167 8.51 -0.82 -5.58
CA GLY A 167 7.54 0.03 -6.27
C GLY A 167 8.05 0.45 -7.64
N GLY A 168 7.12 0.64 -8.58
CA GLY A 168 7.39 1.16 -9.92
C GLY A 168 6.29 2.13 -10.33
N ALA A 169 6.67 3.25 -10.96
CA ALA A 169 5.76 4.28 -11.41
C ALA A 169 6.21 4.85 -12.75
N ILE A 170 5.26 5.20 -13.60
CA ILE A 170 5.51 5.92 -14.86
C ILE A 170 4.61 7.15 -14.90
N SER A 171 5.18 8.29 -15.18
CA SER A 171 4.43 9.54 -15.40
C SER A 171 4.90 10.23 -16.68
N ARG A 172 3.99 10.98 -17.30
CA ARG A 172 4.34 11.89 -18.39
C ARG A 172 4.89 13.19 -17.82
N THR A 173 5.93 13.73 -18.45
CA THR A 173 6.51 15.04 -18.15
C THR A 173 6.61 15.88 -19.42
N SER A 174 6.98 17.15 -19.30
CA SER A 174 7.26 18.01 -20.47
C SER A 174 8.42 17.51 -21.34
N GLU A 175 9.34 16.74 -20.76
CA GLU A 175 10.56 16.26 -21.43
C GLU A 175 10.47 14.83 -21.95
N GLY A 176 9.36 14.12 -21.67
CA GLY A 176 9.17 12.72 -22.02
C GLY A 176 8.43 11.92 -20.96
N TRP A 177 8.84 10.69 -20.76
CA TRP A 177 8.27 9.77 -19.79
C TRP A 177 9.24 9.50 -18.64
N LYS A 178 8.78 9.67 -17.42
CA LYS A 178 9.57 9.44 -16.21
C LYS A 178 9.19 8.09 -15.62
N ALA A 179 10.16 7.17 -15.57
CA ALA A 179 10.06 5.91 -14.83
C ALA A 179 10.76 6.05 -13.48
N VAL A 180 10.09 5.67 -12.39
CA VAL A 180 10.66 5.72 -11.03
C VAL A 180 10.57 4.35 -10.40
N ILE A 181 11.69 3.85 -9.87
CA ILE A 181 11.83 2.51 -9.29
C ILE A 181 12.29 2.68 -7.84
N ARG A 182 11.57 2.08 -6.88
CA ARG A 182 11.90 2.15 -5.45
C ARG A 182 12.61 0.90 -4.97
N LEU A 183 13.68 1.11 -4.19
CA LEU A 183 14.35 0.08 -3.39
C LEU A 183 14.21 0.43 -1.91
N GLU A 184 13.89 -0.57 -1.09
CA GLU A 184 13.72 -0.43 0.36
C GLU A 184 14.45 -1.57 1.10
N GLY A 185 14.81 -1.32 2.35
CA GLY A 185 15.46 -2.30 3.22
C GLY A 185 16.54 -1.71 4.09
N VAL A 186 17.56 -2.51 4.40
CA VAL A 186 18.76 -2.09 5.13
C VAL A 186 19.64 -1.24 4.23
N ASP A 187 20.20 -0.16 4.75
CA ASP A 187 20.91 0.86 3.98
C ASP A 187 22.05 0.30 3.10
N VAL A 188 22.89 -0.58 3.65
CA VAL A 188 23.99 -1.20 2.89
C VAL A 188 23.46 -1.99 1.69
N SER A 189 22.40 -2.79 1.89
CA SER A 189 21.76 -3.58 0.82
C SER A 189 21.13 -2.68 -0.25
N VAL A 190 20.43 -1.61 0.17
CA VAL A 190 19.80 -0.67 -0.77
C VAL A 190 20.84 0.02 -1.64
N ARG A 191 21.97 0.44 -1.06
CA ARG A 191 23.07 1.06 -1.83
C ARG A 191 23.67 0.12 -2.86
N ASP A 192 23.88 -1.14 -2.51
CA ASP A 192 24.45 -2.14 -3.42
C ASP A 192 23.47 -2.47 -4.57
N ARG A 193 22.22 -2.76 -4.23
CA ARG A 193 21.15 -2.99 -5.23
C ARG A 193 20.93 -1.78 -6.14
N MET A 194 21.10 -0.55 -5.62
CA MET A 194 21.03 0.67 -6.44
C MET A 194 22.16 0.75 -7.48
N ARG A 195 23.38 0.31 -7.15
CA ARG A 195 24.48 0.24 -8.12
C ARG A 195 24.17 -0.78 -9.22
N THR A 196 23.68 -1.95 -8.82
CA THR A 196 23.28 -3.01 -9.77
C THR A 196 22.13 -2.52 -10.66
N LEU A 197 21.11 -1.87 -10.10
CA LEU A 197 19.98 -1.34 -10.85
C LEU A 197 20.43 -0.30 -11.90
N LYS A 198 21.32 0.61 -11.51
CA LYS A 198 21.90 1.59 -12.45
C LYS A 198 22.66 0.95 -13.59
N SER A 199 23.45 -0.09 -13.31
CA SER A 199 24.20 -0.80 -14.36
C SER A 199 23.29 -1.57 -15.31
N THR A 200 22.19 -2.11 -14.81
CA THR A 200 21.17 -2.84 -15.59
C THR A 200 20.38 -1.91 -16.53
N LEU A 201 20.16 -0.65 -16.11
CA LEU A 201 19.27 0.31 -16.78
C LEU A 201 20.03 1.45 -17.47
N GLN A 202 21.21 1.20 -18.02
CA GLN A 202 22.06 2.23 -18.67
C GLN A 202 21.47 2.89 -19.92
N SER A 203 20.36 2.38 -20.45
CA SER A 203 19.76 2.86 -21.71
C SER A 203 18.87 4.10 -21.58
N ALA A 204 18.70 4.65 -20.38
CA ALA A 204 17.89 5.87 -20.15
C ALA A 204 18.70 7.14 -20.47
N ARG A 205 18.02 8.20 -20.94
CA ARG A 205 18.60 9.49 -21.29
C ARG A 205 19.29 10.18 -20.11
N THR A 206 18.67 10.12 -18.95
CA THR A 206 19.15 10.73 -17.72
C THR A 206 18.68 9.90 -16.54
N SER A 207 19.55 9.73 -15.56
CA SER A 207 19.20 9.03 -14.32
C SER A 207 19.52 9.89 -13.10
N GLN A 208 18.59 9.92 -12.14
CA GLN A 208 18.74 10.61 -10.85
C GLN A 208 18.39 9.63 -9.74
N VAL A 209 19.21 9.61 -8.69
CA VAL A 209 18.88 8.91 -7.45
C VAL A 209 18.17 9.89 -6.51
N LEU A 210 17.00 9.50 -6.06
CA LEU A 210 16.28 10.15 -4.97
C LEU A 210 16.77 9.54 -3.66
N ASP A 211 17.26 10.38 -2.77
CA ASP A 211 17.60 9.96 -1.41
C ASP A 211 16.36 9.55 -0.61
N LYS A 212 16.54 9.17 0.66
CA LYS A 212 15.46 8.70 1.52
C LYS A 212 14.29 9.69 1.55
N GLN A 213 14.56 10.96 1.84
CA GLN A 213 13.51 11.96 2.00
C GLN A 213 12.78 12.26 0.68
N ALA A 214 13.51 12.43 -0.40
CA ALA A 214 12.93 12.67 -1.73
C ALA A 214 12.14 11.44 -2.23
N SER A 215 12.64 10.23 -1.98
CA SER A 215 11.96 8.98 -2.31
C SER A 215 10.65 8.84 -1.52
N GLU A 216 10.66 8.99 -0.20
CA GLU A 216 9.47 8.91 0.64
C GLU A 216 8.41 9.94 0.25
N THR A 217 8.83 11.18 -0.06
CA THR A 217 7.92 12.23 -0.54
C THR A 217 7.29 11.86 -1.87
N PHE A 218 8.09 11.44 -2.85
CA PHE A 218 7.59 11.01 -4.17
C PHE A 218 6.55 9.89 -4.05
N TRP A 219 6.84 8.85 -3.25
CA TRP A 219 5.93 7.69 -3.14
C TRP A 219 4.68 7.99 -2.33
N ARG A 220 4.72 8.90 -1.36
CA ARG A 220 3.55 9.43 -0.68
C ARG A 220 2.63 10.17 -1.66
N ASP A 221 3.19 11.11 -2.42
CA ASP A 221 2.42 11.89 -3.39
C ASP A 221 1.84 11.00 -4.49
N TRP A 222 2.59 9.98 -4.91
CA TRP A 222 2.13 8.97 -5.87
C TRP A 222 1.01 8.09 -5.30
N ARG A 223 1.17 7.61 -4.08
CA ARG A 223 0.18 6.81 -3.35
C ARG A 223 -1.15 7.55 -3.21
N ASP A 224 -1.09 8.81 -2.85
CA ASP A 224 -2.23 9.66 -2.54
C ASP A 224 -2.79 10.38 -3.79
N ILE A 225 -2.27 10.04 -4.98
CA ILE A 225 -2.63 10.63 -6.28
C ILE A 225 -2.59 12.17 -6.29
N SER A 226 -1.80 12.79 -5.41
CA SER A 226 -1.71 14.24 -5.25
C SER A 226 -1.30 14.96 -6.53
N MET A 227 -0.58 14.27 -7.43
CA MET A 227 -0.11 14.83 -8.70
C MET A 227 -1.24 15.14 -9.69
N ILE A 228 -2.41 14.53 -9.54
CA ILE A 228 -3.53 14.66 -10.48
C ILE A 228 -4.79 15.22 -9.81
N SER A 229 -4.90 15.15 -8.49
CA SER A 229 -6.12 15.53 -7.75
C SER A 229 -6.51 17.01 -7.92
N ASP A 230 -5.54 17.91 -8.12
CA ASP A 230 -5.78 19.36 -8.17
C ASP A 230 -6.19 19.86 -9.56
N HIS A 231 -6.04 19.04 -10.60
CA HIS A 231 -6.18 19.48 -11.99
C HIS A 231 -7.17 18.64 -12.80
N ALA A 232 -7.66 17.53 -12.24
CA ALA A 232 -8.52 16.61 -12.96
C ALA A 232 -9.99 16.77 -12.55
N GLU A 233 -10.86 16.99 -13.51
CA GLU A 233 -12.32 16.96 -13.29
C GLU A 233 -12.81 15.53 -13.01
N GLN A 234 -12.16 14.53 -13.58
CA GLN A 234 -12.48 13.12 -13.39
C GLN A 234 -11.20 12.28 -13.36
N VAL A 235 -11.15 11.31 -12.47
CA VAL A 235 -10.05 10.35 -12.35
C VAL A 235 -10.57 8.92 -12.46
N TYR A 236 -9.96 8.13 -13.34
CA TYR A 236 -10.30 6.74 -13.56
C TYR A 236 -9.17 5.83 -13.08
N ARG A 237 -9.52 4.80 -12.35
CA ARG A 237 -8.61 3.71 -12.03
C ARG A 237 -8.86 2.54 -12.97
N LEU A 238 -7.88 2.23 -13.79
CA LEU A 238 -7.92 1.06 -14.67
C LEU A 238 -7.03 -0.04 -14.08
N SER A 239 -7.52 -1.27 -14.10
CA SER A 239 -6.73 -2.47 -13.81
C SER A 239 -6.58 -3.22 -15.13
N VAL A 240 -5.35 -3.38 -15.57
CA VAL A 240 -5.00 -4.11 -16.80
C VAL A 240 -4.23 -5.37 -16.46
N THR A 241 -4.39 -6.42 -17.24
CA THR A 241 -3.69 -7.70 -17.13
C THR A 241 -2.51 -7.73 -18.08
#